data_ac795405b5041a8658bebaa75ed551e5
#
_entry.id   ac795405b5041a8658bebaa75ed551e5
#
_cell.length_a   1.000
_cell.length_b   1.000
_cell.length_c   1.000
_cell.angle_alpha   90.00
_cell.angle_beta   90.00
_cell.angle_gamma   90.00
#
_symmetry.space_group_name_H-M   'P 1'
#
loop_
_entity.id
_entity.type
_entity.pdbx_description
1 polymer ?
#
loop_
_entity_poly.entity_id
_entity_poly.type
_entity_poly.pdbx_seq_one_letter_code
_entity_poly.pdbx_strand_id
1 'polypeptide(L)'
;PINPWAVAQQQFDLAAERLNLDPAMRRVLREPRRELTVHFPVKMDDGSVKVYTGYRVQHNLGRGPAKGGIRYHQDVSLDEVKALAMWMTWKCAVVGIPYGGGKGGVIVDPKKLSMKELEALSRRFFTEIEILVGPEKDIPPPDVNTNAQVMSWFMDTYSMHAGHTVPGVVTGKPISLGGSEGRNEATARGTLFCVREACAVLKKPVRGATVAVQGYGNAGAIAARLL
;
A
#
# COMPACT_ATOMS: atom_id res chain seq x y z
N PRO A 1 19.20 -6.34 12.51
CA PRO A 1 18.30 -5.75 11.49
C PRO A 1 17.68 -4.48 12.05
N ILE A 2 17.60 -3.43 11.25
CA ILE A 2 16.97 -2.16 11.65
C ILE A 2 15.45 -2.41 11.68
N ASN A 3 14.79 -2.10 12.79
CA ASN A 3 13.33 -2.24 12.91
C ASN A 3 12.65 -1.06 12.15
N PRO A 4 11.88 -1.32 11.08
CA PRO A 4 11.26 -0.27 10.28
C PRO A 4 10.25 0.56 11.07
N TRP A 5 9.55 -0.02 12.05
CA TRP A 5 8.63 0.73 12.91
C TRP A 5 9.37 1.73 13.79
N ALA A 6 10.47 1.33 14.41
CA ALA A 6 11.29 2.25 15.19
C ALA A 6 11.84 3.42 14.34
N VAL A 7 12.24 3.14 13.09
CA VAL A 7 12.67 4.19 12.14
C VAL A 7 11.54 5.17 11.84
N ALA A 8 10.34 4.67 11.52
CA ALA A 8 9.20 5.53 11.24
C ALA A 8 8.82 6.42 12.43
N GLN A 9 8.84 5.84 13.64
CA GLN A 9 8.60 6.60 14.87
C GLN A 9 9.67 7.67 15.11
N GLN A 10 10.95 7.34 14.91
CA GLN A 10 12.04 8.30 15.05
C GLN A 10 11.92 9.47 14.06
N GLN A 11 11.57 9.20 12.80
CA GLN A 11 11.33 10.23 11.79
C GLN A 11 10.18 11.16 12.21
N PHE A 12 9.09 10.57 12.71
CA PHE A 12 7.97 11.34 13.24
C PHE A 12 8.38 12.20 14.45
N ASP A 13 9.12 11.63 15.41
CA ASP A 13 9.57 12.33 16.61
C ASP A 13 10.42 13.56 16.28
N LEU A 14 11.35 13.44 15.32
CA LEU A 14 12.16 14.56 14.82
C LEU A 14 11.30 15.68 14.19
N ALA A 15 10.28 15.31 13.42
CA ALA A 15 9.37 16.30 12.84
C ALA A 15 8.50 16.96 13.91
N ALA A 16 7.98 16.18 14.86
CA ALA A 16 7.16 16.68 15.96
C ALA A 16 7.91 17.66 16.85
N GLU A 17 9.19 17.42 17.12
CA GLU A 17 10.07 18.36 17.86
C GLU A 17 10.25 19.67 17.12
N ARG A 18 10.54 19.64 15.82
CA ARG A 18 10.69 20.86 15.00
C ARG A 18 9.41 21.70 14.92
N LEU A 19 8.25 21.06 14.98
CA LEU A 19 6.93 21.69 14.94
C LEU A 19 6.47 22.17 16.32
N ASN A 20 7.20 21.88 17.39
CA ASN A 20 6.75 22.06 18.78
C ASN A 20 5.35 21.46 19.00
N LEU A 21 5.13 20.26 18.45
CA LEU A 21 3.82 19.60 18.47
C LEU A 21 3.40 19.32 19.91
N ASP A 22 2.14 19.60 20.22
CA ASP A 22 1.53 19.32 21.52
C ASP A 22 1.78 17.85 21.94
N PRO A 23 2.21 17.61 23.21
CA PRO A 23 2.56 16.28 23.67
C PRO A 23 1.43 15.24 23.60
N ALA A 24 0.15 15.67 23.74
CA ALA A 24 -0.98 14.77 23.61
C ALA A 24 -1.18 14.36 22.14
N MET A 25 -1.11 15.33 21.23
CA MET A 25 -1.18 15.08 19.79
C MET A 25 -0.02 14.23 19.31
N ARG A 26 1.20 14.44 19.84
CA ARG A 26 2.36 13.61 19.54
C ARG A 26 2.11 12.14 19.90
N ARG A 27 1.56 11.86 21.08
CA ARG A 27 1.19 10.47 21.47
C ARG A 27 0.15 9.86 20.53
N VAL A 28 -0.88 10.63 20.14
CA VAL A 28 -1.93 10.15 19.23
C VAL A 28 -1.39 9.82 17.84
N LEU A 29 -0.51 10.65 17.29
CA LEU A 29 0.01 10.48 15.94
C LEU A 29 1.17 9.48 15.85
N ARG A 30 1.74 9.10 16.99
CA ARG A 30 2.89 8.17 17.05
C ARG A 30 2.48 6.71 16.94
N GLU A 31 1.23 6.38 17.25
CA GLU A 31 0.76 5.00 17.32
C GLU A 31 -0.34 4.74 16.28
N PRO A 32 -0.41 3.52 15.71
CA PRO A 32 -1.50 3.15 14.82
C PRO A 32 -2.81 3.03 15.60
N ARG A 33 -3.89 3.44 14.97
CA ARG A 33 -5.23 3.39 15.56
C ARG A 33 -5.76 1.96 15.67
N ARG A 34 -5.43 1.09 14.70
CA ARG A 34 -5.88 -0.31 14.66
C ARG A 34 -4.85 -1.18 13.98
N GLU A 35 -4.67 -2.35 14.56
CA GLU A 35 -3.85 -3.43 14.02
C GLU A 35 -4.69 -4.70 13.97
N LEU A 36 -4.72 -5.36 12.82
CA LEU A 36 -5.40 -6.63 12.63
C LEU A 36 -4.38 -7.64 12.11
N THR A 37 -4.25 -8.75 12.83
CA THR A 37 -3.51 -9.93 12.40
C THR A 37 -4.49 -11.06 12.17
N VAL A 38 -4.40 -11.72 11.03
CA VAL A 38 -5.26 -12.83 10.66
C VAL A 38 -4.44 -14.05 10.27
N HIS A 39 -4.95 -15.23 10.62
CA HIS A 39 -4.42 -16.51 10.21
C HIS A 39 -5.49 -17.26 9.45
N PHE A 40 -5.24 -17.56 8.18
CA PHE A 40 -6.28 -18.09 7.31
C PHE A 40 -5.79 -19.28 6.49
N PRO A 41 -6.63 -20.34 6.37
CA PRO A 41 -6.29 -21.53 5.59
C PRO A 41 -6.55 -21.31 4.10
N VAL A 42 -5.67 -21.87 3.27
CA VAL A 42 -5.82 -21.94 1.82
C VAL A 42 -5.58 -23.39 1.37
N LYS A 43 -6.51 -23.93 0.60
CA LYS A 43 -6.34 -25.24 -0.05
C LYS A 43 -5.42 -25.08 -1.25
N MET A 44 -4.35 -25.85 -1.27
CA MET A 44 -3.35 -25.86 -2.34
C MET A 44 -3.75 -26.80 -3.47
N ASP A 45 -3.08 -26.68 -4.61
CA ASP A 45 -3.36 -27.49 -5.81
C ASP A 45 -3.07 -29.00 -5.59
N ASP A 46 -2.14 -29.32 -4.70
CA ASP A 46 -1.82 -30.68 -4.27
C ASP A 46 -2.83 -31.27 -3.26
N GLY A 47 -3.87 -30.52 -2.92
CA GLY A 47 -4.91 -30.89 -1.96
C GLY A 47 -4.55 -30.62 -0.49
N SER A 48 -3.31 -30.23 -0.18
CA SER A 48 -2.90 -29.83 1.17
C SER A 48 -3.56 -28.52 1.60
N VAL A 49 -3.54 -28.22 2.90
CA VAL A 49 -3.99 -26.94 3.44
C VAL A 49 -2.80 -26.24 4.08
N LYS A 50 -2.55 -25.00 3.63
CA LYS A 50 -1.54 -24.14 4.25
C LYS A 50 -2.23 -22.99 4.97
N VAL A 51 -1.70 -22.62 6.14
CA VAL A 51 -2.15 -21.45 6.91
C VAL A 51 -1.20 -20.30 6.64
N TYR A 52 -1.75 -19.19 6.19
CA TYR A 52 -1.00 -17.96 5.94
C TYR A 52 -1.29 -16.92 7.02
N THR A 53 -0.34 -16.02 7.25
CA THR A 53 -0.48 -14.88 8.16
C THR A 53 -0.58 -13.62 7.34
N GLY A 54 -1.59 -12.81 7.64
CA GLY A 54 -1.80 -11.51 7.01
C GLY A 54 -2.04 -10.41 8.03
N TYR A 55 -1.77 -9.17 7.61
CA TYR A 55 -1.90 -7.97 8.42
C TYR A 55 -2.70 -6.90 7.70
N ARG A 56 -3.50 -6.12 8.47
CA ARG A 56 -4.05 -4.84 8.04
C ARG A 56 -3.90 -3.84 9.18
N VAL A 57 -3.22 -2.72 8.91
CA VAL A 57 -2.99 -1.66 9.89
C VAL A 57 -3.61 -0.37 9.37
N GLN A 58 -4.37 0.32 10.23
CA GLN A 58 -4.87 1.67 10.04
C GLN A 58 -4.12 2.59 11.01
N HIS A 59 -3.24 3.44 10.48
CA HIS A 59 -2.46 4.34 11.31
C HIS A 59 -3.29 5.53 11.77
N ASN A 60 -3.84 6.31 10.84
CA ASN A 60 -4.67 7.47 11.18
C ASN A 60 -5.82 7.64 10.19
N LEU A 61 -7.00 8.00 10.70
CA LEU A 61 -8.23 8.18 9.92
C LEU A 61 -8.79 9.61 10.02
N GLY A 62 -8.06 10.54 10.63
CA GLY A 62 -8.55 11.90 10.87
C GLY A 62 -8.81 12.71 9.61
N ARG A 63 -8.16 12.38 8.50
CA ARG A 63 -8.33 13.04 7.19
C ARG A 63 -9.30 12.32 6.25
N GLY A 64 -9.79 11.15 6.61
CA GLY A 64 -10.69 10.32 5.79
C GLY A 64 -10.35 8.84 5.87
N PRO A 65 -10.93 8.02 4.98
CA PRO A 65 -10.70 6.58 4.93
C PRO A 65 -9.21 6.25 4.85
N ALA A 66 -8.80 5.15 5.48
CA ALA A 66 -7.44 4.67 5.36
C ALA A 66 -7.10 4.35 3.90
N LYS A 67 -5.91 4.67 3.46
CA LYS A 67 -5.41 4.40 2.13
C LYS A 67 -4.02 3.79 2.21
N GLY A 68 -3.82 2.62 1.58
CA GLY A 68 -2.50 1.98 1.52
C GLY A 68 -2.55 0.56 1.00
N GLY A 69 -1.48 0.19 0.28
CA GLY A 69 -1.38 -1.05 -0.50
C GLY A 69 -1.37 -2.34 0.31
N ILE A 70 -1.61 -3.43 -0.40
CA ILE A 70 -1.43 -4.79 0.10
C ILE A 70 -0.15 -5.36 -0.53
N ARG A 71 0.79 -5.80 0.32
CA ARG A 71 2.08 -6.38 -0.09
C ARG A 71 2.08 -7.89 0.10
N TYR A 72 2.54 -8.62 -0.92
CA TYR A 72 2.82 -10.04 -0.82
C TYR A 72 4.33 -10.26 -0.87
N HIS A 73 4.90 -10.64 0.26
CA HIS A 73 6.34 -10.93 0.35
C HIS A 73 6.62 -11.84 1.55
N GLN A 74 7.62 -12.71 1.43
CA GLN A 74 7.97 -13.65 2.50
C GLN A 74 8.51 -12.95 3.76
N ASP A 75 9.05 -11.75 3.63
CA ASP A 75 9.65 -10.98 4.72
C ASP A 75 8.67 -9.95 5.33
N VAL A 76 7.40 -9.96 4.93
CA VAL A 76 6.38 -9.08 5.53
C VAL A 76 6.30 -9.31 7.03
N SER A 77 6.36 -8.23 7.79
CA SER A 77 6.20 -8.25 9.25
C SER A 77 5.19 -7.19 9.69
N LEU A 78 4.63 -7.36 10.88
CA LEU A 78 3.71 -6.37 11.45
C LEU A 78 4.37 -5.00 11.59
N ASP A 79 5.63 -4.95 12.03
CA ASP A 79 6.38 -3.71 12.18
C ASP A 79 6.63 -2.99 10.84
N GLU A 80 6.90 -3.74 9.76
CA GLU A 80 6.97 -3.18 8.42
C GLU A 80 5.62 -2.58 8.00
N VAL A 81 4.53 -3.31 8.22
CA VAL A 81 3.18 -2.86 7.86
C VAL A 81 2.78 -1.61 8.68
N LYS A 82 3.13 -1.53 9.97
CA LYS A 82 2.93 -0.34 10.82
C LYS A 82 3.68 0.87 10.27
N ALA A 83 4.96 0.71 9.97
CA ALA A 83 5.80 1.78 9.41
C ALA A 83 5.21 2.31 8.10
N LEU A 84 4.86 1.42 7.19
CA LEU A 84 4.27 1.77 5.90
C LEU A 84 2.89 2.43 6.04
N ALA A 85 2.08 2.03 7.01
CA ALA A 85 0.79 2.67 7.30
C ALA A 85 0.98 4.10 7.83
N MET A 86 1.97 4.34 8.70
CA MET A 86 2.35 5.68 9.17
C MET A 86 2.81 6.56 8.01
N TRP A 87 3.70 6.07 7.16
CA TRP A 87 4.17 6.82 5.98
C TRP A 87 3.05 7.12 4.99
N MET A 88 2.04 6.26 4.87
CA MET A 88 0.86 6.55 4.06
C MET A 88 0.03 7.71 4.64
N THR A 89 -0.08 7.85 5.96
CA THR A 89 -0.71 9.02 6.60
C THR A 89 -0.01 10.31 6.17
N TRP A 90 1.31 10.35 6.29
CA TRP A 90 2.11 11.53 5.92
C TRP A 90 2.06 11.80 4.42
N LYS A 91 2.16 10.76 3.60
CA LYS A 91 2.07 10.87 2.14
C LYS A 91 0.75 11.50 1.70
N CYS A 92 -0.38 11.04 2.22
CA CYS A 92 -1.69 11.61 1.90
C CYS A 92 -1.83 13.07 2.38
N ALA A 93 -1.27 13.38 3.55
CA ALA A 93 -1.29 14.74 4.10
C ALA A 93 -0.44 15.72 3.27
N VAL A 94 0.77 15.33 2.87
CA VAL A 94 1.69 16.15 2.07
C VAL A 94 1.09 16.54 0.71
N VAL A 95 0.40 15.61 0.05
CA VAL A 95 -0.24 15.89 -1.25
C VAL A 95 -1.67 16.44 -1.11
N GLY A 96 -2.17 16.66 0.11
CA GLY A 96 -3.43 17.33 0.37
C GLY A 96 -4.69 16.53 0.04
N ILE A 97 -4.62 15.19 -0.11
CA ILE A 97 -5.79 14.37 -0.40
C ILE A 97 -6.54 13.95 0.88
N PRO A 98 -7.88 13.75 0.81
CA PRO A 98 -8.73 13.48 1.97
C PRO A 98 -8.70 11.99 2.39
N TYR A 99 -7.52 11.46 2.64
CA TYR A 99 -7.31 10.08 3.05
C TYR A 99 -6.40 9.99 4.28
N GLY A 100 -6.68 8.98 5.10
CA GLY A 100 -5.80 8.54 6.17
C GLY A 100 -4.72 7.58 5.68
N GLY A 101 -3.99 6.97 6.59
CA GLY A 101 -2.95 6.00 6.30
C GLY A 101 -3.33 4.58 6.71
N GLY A 102 -3.18 3.66 5.78
CA GLY A 102 -3.31 2.23 6.03
C GLY A 102 -2.27 1.44 5.25
N LYS A 103 -2.07 0.20 5.66
CA LYS A 103 -1.22 -0.77 4.97
C LYS A 103 -1.66 -2.18 5.28
N GLY A 104 -1.45 -3.09 4.34
CA GLY A 104 -1.62 -4.52 4.58
C GLY A 104 -0.52 -5.34 3.94
N GLY A 105 -0.48 -6.60 4.30
CA GLY A 105 0.43 -7.55 3.68
C GLY A 105 0.15 -8.97 4.11
N VAL A 106 0.68 -9.92 3.33
CA VAL A 106 0.63 -11.36 3.64
C VAL A 106 2.04 -11.91 3.57
N ILE A 107 2.41 -12.73 4.54
CA ILE A 107 3.68 -13.45 4.56
C ILE A 107 3.56 -14.60 3.54
N VAL A 108 4.04 -14.38 2.32
CA VAL A 108 3.96 -15.33 1.23
C VAL A 108 5.00 -15.02 0.15
N ASP A 109 5.55 -16.03 -0.48
CA ASP A 109 6.28 -15.89 -1.74
C ASP A 109 5.31 -16.20 -2.91
N PRO A 110 4.72 -15.18 -3.55
CA PRO A 110 3.69 -15.40 -4.58
C PRO A 110 4.25 -16.03 -5.85
N LYS A 111 5.56 -16.05 -6.04
CA LYS A 111 6.21 -16.71 -7.19
C LYS A 111 6.17 -18.23 -7.09
N LYS A 112 5.92 -18.75 -5.88
CA LYS A 112 5.77 -20.18 -5.61
C LYS A 112 4.33 -20.67 -5.66
N LEU A 113 3.38 -19.80 -5.96
CA LEU A 113 1.97 -20.12 -6.05
C LEU A 113 1.52 -20.21 -7.50
N SER A 114 0.62 -21.14 -7.79
CA SER A 114 -0.15 -21.10 -9.03
C SER A 114 -1.10 -19.89 -9.04
N MET A 115 -1.61 -19.54 -10.21
CA MET A 115 -2.60 -18.47 -10.32
C MET A 115 -3.87 -18.77 -9.51
N LYS A 116 -4.28 -20.04 -9.46
CA LYS A 116 -5.44 -20.49 -8.69
C LYS A 116 -5.20 -20.40 -7.19
N GLU A 117 -4.03 -20.80 -6.73
CA GLU A 117 -3.63 -20.67 -5.32
C GLU A 117 -3.52 -19.21 -4.90
N LEU A 118 -2.96 -18.35 -5.78
CA LEU A 118 -2.86 -16.91 -5.54
C LEU A 118 -4.24 -16.24 -5.45
N GLU A 119 -5.19 -16.64 -6.30
CA GLU A 119 -6.58 -16.19 -6.23
C GLU A 119 -7.23 -16.62 -4.92
N ALA A 120 -7.12 -17.91 -4.57
CA ALA A 120 -7.69 -18.45 -3.33
C ALA A 120 -7.13 -17.74 -2.09
N LEU A 121 -5.81 -17.53 -2.04
CA LEU A 121 -5.14 -16.75 -0.99
C LEU A 121 -5.67 -15.33 -0.93
N SER A 122 -5.76 -14.65 -2.06
CA SER A 122 -6.18 -13.26 -2.14
C SER A 122 -7.62 -13.07 -1.67
N ARG A 123 -8.55 -13.89 -2.17
CA ARG A 123 -9.97 -13.84 -1.77
C ARG A 123 -10.14 -14.16 -0.28
N ARG A 124 -9.44 -15.19 0.22
CA ARG A 124 -9.52 -15.55 1.63
C ARG A 124 -8.97 -14.47 2.54
N PHE A 125 -7.79 -13.92 2.22
CA PHE A 125 -7.21 -12.80 2.97
C PHE A 125 -8.17 -11.60 2.99
N PHE A 126 -8.76 -11.25 1.85
CA PHE A 126 -9.64 -10.10 1.78
C PHE A 126 -10.89 -10.28 2.64
N THR A 127 -11.48 -11.47 2.65
CA THR A 127 -12.60 -11.82 3.55
C THR A 127 -12.23 -11.58 5.02
N GLU A 128 -11.02 -11.96 5.44
CA GLU A 128 -10.59 -11.79 6.83
C GLU A 128 -10.40 -10.31 7.25
N ILE A 129 -9.97 -9.46 6.31
CA ILE A 129 -9.76 -8.04 6.62
C ILE A 129 -10.98 -7.16 6.32
N GLU A 130 -12.06 -7.70 5.77
CA GLU A 130 -13.25 -6.97 5.36
C GLU A 130 -13.90 -6.19 6.52
N ILE A 131 -13.76 -6.66 7.75
CA ILE A 131 -14.20 -5.96 8.95
C ILE A 131 -13.65 -4.52 9.04
N LEU A 132 -12.46 -4.27 8.51
CA LEU A 132 -11.81 -2.95 8.48
C LEU A 132 -11.98 -2.23 7.14
N VAL A 133 -12.10 -2.98 6.02
CA VAL A 133 -12.07 -2.46 4.66
C VAL A 133 -13.46 -1.99 4.20
N GLY A 134 -13.49 -1.03 3.30
CA GLY A 134 -14.71 -0.50 2.69
C GLY A 134 -14.49 0.86 2.08
N PRO A 135 -15.35 1.31 1.13
CA PRO A 135 -15.18 2.57 0.42
C PRO A 135 -15.04 3.80 1.31
N GLU A 136 -15.70 3.78 2.48
CA GLU A 136 -15.70 4.88 3.43
C GLU A 136 -14.83 4.63 4.69
N LYS A 137 -14.17 3.47 4.74
CA LYS A 137 -13.39 3.05 5.91
C LYS A 137 -11.91 2.91 5.60
N ASP A 138 -11.60 2.12 4.56
CA ASP A 138 -10.23 1.73 4.24
C ASP A 138 -10.18 1.16 2.83
N ILE A 139 -9.38 1.76 1.96
CA ILE A 139 -9.36 1.49 0.52
C ILE A 139 -7.98 1.00 0.09
N PRO A 140 -7.78 -0.32 -0.06
CA PRO A 140 -6.51 -0.90 -0.51
C PRO A 140 -6.23 -0.65 -1.99
N PRO A 141 -5.03 -0.20 -2.38
CA PRO A 141 -4.47 -0.31 -3.73
C PRO A 141 -3.47 -1.47 -3.84
N PRO A 142 -2.92 -1.72 -5.06
CA PRO A 142 -1.77 -2.61 -5.25
C PRO A 142 -0.50 -2.09 -4.57
N ASP A 143 0.40 -3.01 -4.25
CA ASP A 143 1.77 -2.76 -3.77
C ASP A 143 2.70 -3.86 -4.32
N VAL A 144 3.83 -4.14 -3.66
CA VAL A 144 4.78 -5.17 -4.09
C VAL A 144 4.08 -6.52 -4.26
N ASN A 145 4.25 -7.13 -5.43
CA ASN A 145 3.70 -8.43 -5.84
C ASN A 145 2.16 -8.54 -5.80
N THR A 146 1.45 -7.42 -5.80
CA THR A 146 0.02 -7.36 -6.09
C THR A 146 -0.23 -6.44 -7.29
N ASN A 147 -1.30 -6.66 -8.00
CA ASN A 147 -1.58 -6.00 -9.28
C ASN A 147 -3.08 -5.79 -9.50
N ALA A 148 -3.44 -5.34 -10.68
CA ALA A 148 -4.83 -5.10 -11.05
C ALA A 148 -5.72 -6.35 -10.95
N GLN A 149 -5.17 -7.54 -11.24
CA GLN A 149 -5.90 -8.81 -11.12
C GLN A 149 -6.23 -9.12 -9.66
N VAL A 150 -5.28 -8.97 -8.75
CA VAL A 150 -5.51 -9.14 -7.30
C VAL A 150 -6.57 -8.16 -6.80
N MET A 151 -6.53 -6.91 -7.27
CA MET A 151 -7.55 -5.90 -6.92
C MET A 151 -8.93 -6.27 -7.47
N SER A 152 -9.00 -6.92 -8.64
CA SER A 152 -10.28 -7.43 -9.17
C SER A 152 -10.87 -8.51 -8.27
N TRP A 153 -10.05 -9.45 -7.79
CA TRP A 153 -10.50 -10.49 -6.85
C TRP A 153 -10.97 -9.91 -5.51
N PHE A 154 -10.30 -8.87 -5.02
CA PHE A 154 -10.71 -8.16 -3.80
C PHE A 154 -12.06 -7.46 -3.98
N MET A 155 -12.21 -6.72 -5.09
CA MET A 155 -13.47 -6.04 -5.41
C MET A 155 -14.63 -7.04 -5.56
N ASP A 156 -14.39 -8.13 -6.26
CA ASP A 156 -15.38 -9.19 -6.48
C ASP A 156 -15.79 -9.84 -5.16
N THR A 157 -14.82 -10.22 -4.31
CA THR A 157 -15.09 -10.82 -3.00
C THR A 157 -15.94 -9.90 -2.13
N TYR A 158 -15.59 -8.62 -2.02
CA TYR A 158 -16.37 -7.64 -1.26
C TYR A 158 -17.77 -7.47 -1.83
N SER A 159 -17.89 -7.38 -3.15
CA SER A 159 -19.16 -7.18 -3.84
C SER A 159 -20.10 -8.38 -3.66
N MET A 160 -19.58 -9.60 -3.63
CA MET A 160 -20.36 -10.80 -3.33
C MET A 160 -20.95 -10.75 -1.92
N HIS A 161 -20.17 -10.36 -0.92
CA HIS A 161 -20.65 -10.23 0.46
C HIS A 161 -21.62 -9.06 0.64
N ALA A 162 -21.41 -7.96 -0.06
CA ALA A 162 -22.30 -6.80 -0.04
C ALA A 162 -23.62 -7.02 -0.82
N GLY A 163 -23.70 -8.05 -1.66
CA GLY A 163 -24.86 -8.34 -2.52
C GLY A 163 -25.04 -7.40 -3.70
N HIS A 164 -24.07 -6.53 -3.99
CA HIS A 164 -24.04 -5.62 -5.13
C HIS A 164 -22.61 -5.21 -5.47
N THR A 165 -22.38 -4.73 -6.68
CA THR A 165 -21.04 -4.30 -7.13
C THR A 165 -20.59 -3.03 -6.38
N VAL A 166 -19.42 -3.07 -5.74
CA VAL A 166 -18.82 -1.96 -4.98
C VAL A 166 -17.44 -1.60 -5.52
N PRO A 167 -17.35 -0.84 -6.63
CA PRO A 167 -16.06 -0.53 -7.26
C PRO A 167 -15.14 0.33 -6.39
N GLY A 168 -15.70 1.12 -5.50
CA GLY A 168 -14.96 2.04 -4.62
C GLY A 168 -14.12 1.36 -3.53
N VAL A 169 -14.29 0.05 -3.31
CA VAL A 169 -13.61 -0.65 -2.21
C VAL A 169 -12.10 -0.78 -2.40
N VAL A 170 -11.62 -0.77 -3.64
CA VAL A 170 -10.19 -0.83 -4.00
C VAL A 170 -9.86 0.15 -5.10
N THR A 171 -8.58 0.52 -5.22
CA THR A 171 -8.05 1.24 -6.39
C THR A 171 -7.00 0.41 -7.11
N GLY A 172 -6.63 0.81 -8.34
CA GLY A 172 -5.64 0.07 -9.13
C GLY A 172 -6.17 -1.18 -9.82
N LYS A 173 -7.48 -1.36 -9.86
CA LYS A 173 -8.16 -2.38 -10.67
C LYS A 173 -8.10 -2.03 -12.17
N PRO A 174 -8.42 -2.99 -13.07
CA PRO A 174 -8.48 -2.72 -14.51
C PRO A 174 -9.45 -1.58 -14.86
N ILE A 175 -9.15 -0.86 -15.94
CA ILE A 175 -10.01 0.24 -16.43
C ILE A 175 -11.43 -0.25 -16.71
N SER A 176 -11.56 -1.45 -17.31
CA SER A 176 -12.86 -2.10 -17.59
C SER A 176 -13.72 -2.36 -16.34
N LEU A 177 -13.10 -2.37 -15.15
CA LEU A 177 -13.78 -2.50 -13.86
C LEU A 177 -13.85 -1.17 -13.08
N GLY A 178 -13.72 -0.05 -13.77
CA GLY A 178 -13.74 1.29 -13.16
C GLY A 178 -12.39 1.74 -12.59
N GLY A 179 -11.27 1.19 -13.07
CA GLY A 179 -9.94 1.69 -12.78
C GLY A 179 -9.69 3.05 -13.44
N SER A 180 -8.77 3.83 -12.86
CA SER A 180 -8.40 5.15 -13.37
C SER A 180 -7.33 5.06 -14.45
N GLU A 181 -7.50 5.78 -15.55
CA GLU A 181 -6.45 5.95 -16.55
C GLU A 181 -5.20 6.59 -15.95
N GLY A 182 -4.03 6.25 -16.48
CA GLY A 182 -2.74 6.77 -16.02
C GLY A 182 -2.23 6.19 -14.69
N ARG A 183 -3.02 5.39 -13.96
CA ARG A 183 -2.60 4.82 -12.67
C ARG A 183 -1.31 4.00 -12.79
N ASN A 184 -1.13 3.29 -13.88
CA ASN A 184 0.05 2.44 -14.13
C ASN A 184 1.35 3.26 -14.12
N GLU A 185 1.32 4.46 -14.66
CA GLU A 185 2.48 5.35 -14.77
C GLU A 185 2.58 6.37 -13.62
N ALA A 186 1.55 6.48 -12.79
CA ALA A 186 1.41 7.57 -11.83
C ALA A 186 2.62 7.70 -10.88
N THR A 187 3.15 6.60 -10.37
CA THR A 187 4.31 6.60 -9.46
C THR A 187 5.56 7.13 -10.17
N ALA A 188 5.84 6.63 -11.38
CA ALA A 188 6.98 7.05 -12.17
C ALA A 188 6.85 8.49 -12.66
N ARG A 189 5.65 8.92 -13.08
CA ARG A 189 5.39 10.32 -13.47
C ARG A 189 5.59 11.28 -12.30
N GLY A 190 5.12 10.92 -11.10
CA GLY A 190 5.37 11.72 -9.90
C GLY A 190 6.86 11.85 -9.60
N THR A 191 7.64 10.77 -9.74
CA THR A 191 9.10 10.80 -9.63
C THR A 191 9.71 11.73 -10.67
N LEU A 192 9.30 11.64 -11.95
CA LEU A 192 9.77 12.53 -13.01
C LEU A 192 9.50 14.01 -12.69
N PHE A 193 8.31 14.33 -12.18
CA PHE A 193 8.00 15.71 -11.78
C PHE A 193 8.96 16.21 -10.69
N CYS A 194 9.19 15.41 -9.65
CA CYS A 194 10.15 15.76 -8.60
C CYS A 194 11.58 15.91 -9.12
N VAL A 195 12.01 15.05 -10.04
CA VAL A 195 13.34 15.16 -10.69
C VAL A 195 13.47 16.47 -11.48
N ARG A 196 12.45 16.83 -12.25
CA ARG A 196 12.44 18.08 -13.02
C ARG A 196 12.55 19.32 -12.11
N GLU A 197 11.75 19.35 -11.03
CA GLU A 197 11.78 20.44 -10.04
C GLU A 197 13.14 20.49 -9.32
N ALA A 198 13.69 19.36 -8.92
CA ALA A 198 15.02 19.31 -8.31
C ALA A 198 16.11 19.81 -9.26
N CYS A 199 16.06 19.43 -10.52
CA CYS A 199 16.98 19.93 -11.55
C CYS A 199 16.85 21.46 -11.74
N ALA A 200 15.63 21.99 -11.72
CA ALA A 200 15.40 23.44 -11.80
C ALA A 200 16.02 24.17 -10.61
N VAL A 201 15.79 23.70 -9.39
CA VAL A 201 16.38 24.26 -8.15
C VAL A 201 17.90 24.21 -8.20
N LEU A 202 18.49 23.11 -8.67
CA LEU A 202 19.93 22.90 -8.80
C LEU A 202 20.54 23.58 -10.04
N LYS A 203 19.72 24.22 -10.89
CA LYS A 203 20.13 24.82 -12.18
C LYS A 203 20.85 23.84 -13.09
N LYS A 204 20.42 22.56 -13.10
CA LYS A 204 20.95 21.50 -13.96
C LYS A 204 19.99 21.22 -15.11
N PRO A 205 20.47 21.09 -16.37
CA PRO A 205 19.62 20.73 -17.49
C PRO A 205 19.15 19.27 -17.34
N VAL A 206 17.87 19.02 -17.57
CA VAL A 206 17.32 17.65 -17.62
C VAL A 206 17.72 16.97 -18.93
N ARG A 207 17.65 17.71 -20.04
CA ARG A 207 17.99 17.17 -21.36
C ARG A 207 19.50 16.88 -21.45
N GLY A 208 19.84 15.64 -21.81
CA GLY A 208 21.20 15.16 -21.88
C GLY A 208 21.83 14.75 -20.55
N ALA A 209 21.05 14.73 -19.48
CA ALA A 209 21.52 14.23 -18.19
C ALA A 209 21.71 12.69 -18.23
N THR A 210 22.73 12.21 -17.52
CA THR A 210 22.91 10.78 -17.26
C THR A 210 22.08 10.38 -16.05
N VAL A 211 21.30 9.31 -16.18
CA VAL A 211 20.39 8.82 -15.13
C VAL A 211 20.73 7.38 -14.81
N ALA A 212 20.80 7.06 -13.50
CA ALA A 212 20.86 5.69 -13.00
C ALA A 212 19.56 5.36 -12.26
N VAL A 213 18.92 4.26 -12.62
CA VAL A 213 17.68 3.78 -11.98
C VAL A 213 18.01 2.51 -11.21
N GLN A 214 17.88 2.58 -9.87
CA GLN A 214 18.01 1.41 -9.00
C GLN A 214 16.65 0.72 -8.85
N GLY A 215 16.55 -0.55 -9.27
CA GLY A 215 15.33 -1.33 -9.30
C GLY A 215 14.56 -1.15 -10.62
N TYR A 216 14.13 -2.28 -11.20
CA TYR A 216 13.46 -2.32 -12.51
C TYR A 216 12.09 -3.01 -12.42
N GLY A 217 11.34 -2.73 -11.33
CA GLY A 217 9.98 -3.19 -11.10
C GLY A 217 8.93 -2.22 -11.65
N ASN A 218 7.72 -2.26 -11.07
CA ASN A 218 6.54 -1.49 -11.52
C ASN A 218 6.79 0.03 -11.68
N ALA A 219 7.61 0.62 -10.83
CA ALA A 219 7.91 2.05 -10.91
C ALA A 219 9.20 2.31 -11.71
N GLY A 220 10.28 1.55 -11.44
CA GLY A 220 11.60 1.81 -12.04
C GLY A 220 11.64 1.60 -13.55
N ALA A 221 10.98 0.56 -14.06
CA ALA A 221 10.89 0.29 -15.50
C ALA A 221 10.19 1.44 -16.26
N ILE A 222 9.12 1.98 -15.68
CA ILE A 222 8.39 3.11 -16.27
C ILE A 222 9.17 4.40 -16.10
N ALA A 223 9.81 4.62 -14.95
CA ALA A 223 10.66 5.79 -14.73
C ALA A 223 11.83 5.85 -15.73
N ALA A 224 12.51 4.72 -15.96
CA ALA A 224 13.59 4.62 -16.96
C ALA A 224 13.14 4.95 -18.39
N ARG A 225 11.87 4.71 -18.71
CA ARG A 225 11.31 5.07 -20.04
C ARG A 225 10.91 6.55 -20.12
N LEU A 226 10.53 7.16 -19.00
CA LEU A 226 10.04 8.54 -18.96
C LEU A 226 11.15 9.58 -18.77
N LEU A 227 12.29 9.18 -18.18
CA LEU A 227 13.47 10.00 -17.95
C LEU A 227 14.41 9.98 -19.15
#